data_db4e98c8f17a30e3634a97f448b95cf4
#
_entry.id   db4e98c8f17a30e3634a97f448b95cf4
#
_cell.length_a   1.000
_cell.length_b   1.000
_cell.length_c   1.000
_cell.angle_alpha   90.00
_cell.angle_beta   90.00
_cell.angle_gamma   90.00
#
_symmetry.space_group_name_H-M   'P 1'
#
loop_
_entity.id
_entity.type
_entity.pdbx_description
1 polymer ?
#
loop_
_entity_poly.entity_id
_entity_poly.type
_entity_poly.pdbx_seq_one_letter_code
_entity_poly.pdbx_strand_id
1 'polypeptide(L)'
;IDLLRAELFAYMKLGHPTLRELEYQCRRNLDFMFLTKELCPSSKAFERLEKSYLKASIEDIFYDISAHIGSLMGARTDIQYIDGTKIEAYANKYSFVYRNRILTNRASMCLKITDSVRNLNSRYGYSYPEAELYCAQEIGYITQYLLEQILSTETELVYGKGHRKAQIQRDYETFLGYYARLVEYEYWLDVIGDNRKSCTKTDHDATMSALKIDYYNNSGIKTPAYNVQIGVSDGVIMNAGVFQNPGDTTTFTDFMDRHYAHYGEYPLYPMADAGYGGLRNYLFCLMKGMNPVMKYNMYAKKNERKYKKNIYNPANWEIDENGHKICPYGNVFSEFIRDVYEEKNGTLSIRQLYRNPERCAGCPFRNECLATKKKPEVSDDAEKICSRNEVLEQFHEYVDITLGSEFGKELKKQRSIQVEGAFGVIKEDMGFTRFRRRGMKGVTMEFLLVCLGYNLKKYHMYRLRQEKKNALKAC
;
A
#
# COMPACT_ATOMS: atom_id res chain seq x y z
N ILE A 1 -33.15 -4.10 -8.88
CA ILE A 1 -32.66 -3.23 -9.97
C ILE A 1 -32.96 -1.76 -9.63
N ASP A 2 -34.19 -1.39 -9.27
CA ASP A 2 -34.61 0.02 -9.06
C ASP A 2 -33.81 0.68 -7.88
N LEU A 3 -33.56 -0.05 -6.79
CA LEU A 3 -32.70 0.43 -5.70
C LEU A 3 -31.27 0.69 -6.17
N LEU A 4 -30.69 -0.19 -7.00
CA LEU A 4 -29.35 0.00 -7.56
C LEU A 4 -29.30 1.24 -8.46
N ARG A 5 -30.29 1.45 -9.31
CA ARG A 5 -30.40 2.66 -10.16
C ARG A 5 -30.44 3.93 -9.32
N ALA A 6 -31.24 3.94 -8.26
CA ALA A 6 -31.33 5.09 -7.35
C ALA A 6 -30.00 5.33 -6.62
N GLU A 7 -29.31 4.27 -6.20
CA GLU A 7 -28.01 4.37 -5.54
C GLU A 7 -26.91 4.89 -6.46
N LEU A 8 -26.79 4.35 -7.68
CA LEU A 8 -25.84 4.82 -8.69
C LEU A 8 -26.11 6.29 -9.08
N PHE A 9 -27.39 6.65 -9.25
CA PHE A 9 -27.77 8.03 -9.53
C PHE A 9 -27.42 8.96 -8.37
N ALA A 10 -27.55 8.51 -7.13
CA ALA A 10 -27.16 9.29 -5.96
C ALA A 10 -25.65 9.55 -5.94
N TYR A 11 -24.83 8.55 -6.21
CA TYR A 11 -23.37 8.74 -6.34
C TYR A 11 -23.03 9.70 -7.49
N MET A 12 -23.73 9.64 -8.60
CA MET A 12 -23.56 10.58 -9.73
C MET A 12 -23.94 12.02 -9.35
N LYS A 13 -25.09 12.23 -8.68
CA LYS A 13 -25.69 13.55 -8.44
C LYS A 13 -25.20 14.20 -7.15
N LEU A 14 -25.03 13.41 -6.08
CA LEU A 14 -24.70 13.88 -4.74
C LEU A 14 -23.25 13.59 -4.32
N GLY A 15 -22.50 12.80 -5.11
CA GLY A 15 -21.13 12.44 -4.86
C GLY A 15 -20.99 11.27 -3.89
N HIS A 16 -20.86 11.51 -2.59
CA HIS A 16 -20.71 10.49 -1.56
C HIS A 16 -21.88 10.53 -0.56
N PRO A 17 -23.09 10.06 -0.94
CA PRO A 17 -24.28 10.16 -0.12
C PRO A 17 -24.26 9.18 1.07
N THR A 18 -25.02 9.51 2.12
CA THR A 18 -25.35 8.55 3.19
C THR A 18 -26.62 7.79 2.82
N LEU A 19 -26.82 6.58 3.39
CA LEU A 19 -28.04 5.81 3.16
C LEU A 19 -29.30 6.54 3.65
N ARG A 20 -29.18 7.38 4.69
CA ARG A 20 -30.29 8.24 5.16
C ARG A 20 -30.60 9.36 4.17
N GLU A 21 -29.58 9.87 3.50
CA GLU A 21 -29.76 10.87 2.44
C GLU A 21 -30.41 10.25 1.21
N LEU A 22 -30.06 9.01 0.82
CA LEU A 22 -30.77 8.27 -0.21
C LEU A 22 -32.27 8.12 0.13
N GLU A 23 -32.59 7.68 1.34
CA GLU A 23 -33.95 7.58 1.84
C GLU A 23 -34.70 8.95 1.74
N TYR A 24 -34.06 10.03 2.16
CA TYR A 24 -34.59 11.37 2.09
C TYR A 24 -34.88 11.81 0.65
N GLN A 25 -33.93 11.56 -0.28
CA GLN A 25 -34.08 11.90 -1.69
C GLN A 25 -35.24 11.11 -2.37
N CYS A 26 -35.34 9.82 -2.07
CA CYS A 26 -36.42 8.98 -2.61
C CYS A 26 -37.85 9.47 -2.21
N ARG A 27 -37.96 10.23 -1.11
CA ARG A 27 -39.22 10.78 -0.64
C ARG A 27 -39.56 12.19 -1.18
N ARG A 28 -38.57 12.94 -1.69
CA ARG A 28 -38.70 14.37 -1.97
C ARG A 28 -38.21 14.84 -3.32
N ASN A 29 -37.41 14.03 -3.99
CA ASN A 29 -36.81 14.40 -5.28
C ASN A 29 -37.49 13.62 -6.40
N LEU A 30 -38.04 14.31 -7.37
CA LEU A 30 -38.77 13.71 -8.49
C LEU A 30 -37.94 12.72 -9.28
N ASP A 31 -36.66 13.00 -9.50
CA ASP A 31 -35.75 12.08 -10.22
C ASP A 31 -35.62 10.73 -9.48
N PHE A 32 -35.47 10.78 -8.15
CA PHE A 32 -35.41 9.57 -7.34
C PHE A 32 -36.73 8.84 -7.23
N MET A 33 -37.83 9.58 -7.10
CA MET A 33 -39.18 9.00 -7.09
C MET A 33 -39.48 8.28 -8.40
N PHE A 34 -39.09 8.86 -9.53
CA PHE A 34 -39.21 8.21 -10.84
C PHE A 34 -38.38 6.92 -10.92
N LEU A 35 -37.09 6.94 -10.47
CA LEU A 35 -36.20 5.78 -10.50
C LEU A 35 -36.70 4.65 -9.59
N THR A 36 -37.33 4.98 -8.46
CA THR A 36 -37.87 4.01 -7.50
C THR A 36 -39.34 3.68 -7.75
N LYS A 37 -39.92 4.18 -8.84
CA LYS A 37 -41.36 3.99 -9.17
C LYS A 37 -42.29 4.42 -8.03
N GLU A 38 -42.00 5.59 -7.45
CA GLU A 38 -42.72 6.19 -6.32
C GLU A 38 -42.65 5.37 -5.01
N LEU A 39 -41.88 4.27 -5.00
CA LEU A 39 -41.58 3.58 -3.76
C LEU A 39 -40.67 4.47 -2.92
N CYS A 40 -40.88 4.46 -1.61
CA CYS A 40 -40.07 5.21 -0.65
C CYS A 40 -39.17 4.24 0.14
N PRO A 41 -38.11 3.68 -0.46
CA PRO A 41 -37.26 2.73 0.22
C PRO A 41 -36.55 3.38 1.41
N SER A 42 -36.55 2.66 2.53
CA SER A 42 -35.82 3.10 3.73
C SER A 42 -34.33 2.90 3.60
N SER A 43 -33.53 3.61 4.41
CA SER A 43 -32.09 3.39 4.51
C SER A 43 -31.71 1.95 4.81
N LYS A 44 -32.59 1.20 5.51
CA LYS A 44 -32.43 -0.23 5.76
C LYS A 44 -32.61 -1.11 4.52
N ALA A 45 -33.38 -0.68 3.54
CA ALA A 45 -33.51 -1.38 2.26
C ALA A 45 -32.22 -1.26 1.45
N PHE A 46 -31.61 -0.08 1.39
CA PHE A 46 -30.29 0.13 0.79
C PHE A 46 -29.19 -0.61 1.54
N GLU A 47 -29.20 -0.59 2.88
CA GLU A 47 -28.22 -1.36 3.67
C GLU A 47 -28.28 -2.87 3.36
N ARG A 48 -29.49 -3.43 3.16
CA ARG A 48 -29.68 -4.83 2.74
C ARG A 48 -29.17 -5.07 1.32
N LEU A 49 -29.46 -4.16 0.38
CA LEU A 49 -28.91 -4.23 -0.97
C LEU A 49 -27.39 -4.31 -0.95
N GLU A 50 -26.73 -3.39 -0.24
CA GLU A 50 -25.27 -3.37 -0.11
C GLU A 50 -24.71 -4.65 0.51
N LYS A 51 -25.28 -5.09 1.63
CA LYS A 51 -24.76 -6.24 2.39
C LYS A 51 -25.00 -7.57 1.69
N SER A 52 -26.18 -7.77 1.09
CA SER A 52 -26.60 -9.05 0.56
C SER A 52 -26.23 -9.26 -0.91
N TYR A 53 -26.05 -8.19 -1.68
CA TYR A 53 -25.86 -8.27 -3.12
C TYR A 53 -24.61 -7.50 -3.58
N LEU A 54 -24.51 -6.20 -3.31
CA LEU A 54 -23.45 -5.38 -3.91
C LEU A 54 -22.05 -5.77 -3.46
N LYS A 55 -21.84 -6.13 -2.21
CA LYS A 55 -20.51 -6.56 -1.74
C LYS A 55 -19.90 -7.74 -2.51
N ALA A 56 -20.73 -8.56 -3.13
CA ALA A 56 -20.26 -9.71 -3.88
C ALA A 56 -20.15 -9.44 -5.39
N SER A 57 -20.95 -8.51 -5.94
CA SER A 57 -21.09 -8.30 -7.39
C SER A 57 -20.63 -6.93 -7.88
N ILE A 58 -20.22 -6.04 -6.99
CA ILE A 58 -19.91 -4.66 -7.36
C ILE A 58 -18.71 -4.55 -8.32
N GLU A 59 -17.75 -5.46 -8.23
CA GLU A 59 -16.59 -5.46 -9.14
C GLU A 59 -17.07 -5.73 -10.57
N ASP A 60 -17.85 -6.77 -10.81
CA ASP A 60 -18.40 -7.08 -12.13
C ASP A 60 -19.26 -5.92 -12.66
N ILE A 61 -20.15 -5.38 -11.82
CA ILE A 61 -20.99 -4.23 -12.17
C ILE A 61 -20.14 -3.02 -12.55
N PHE A 62 -19.06 -2.76 -11.83
CA PHE A 62 -18.16 -1.64 -12.13
C PHE A 62 -17.49 -1.80 -13.49
N TYR A 63 -16.92 -2.97 -13.75
CA TYR A 63 -16.20 -3.19 -15.00
C TYR A 63 -17.14 -3.21 -16.19
N ASP A 64 -18.30 -3.85 -16.10
CA ASP A 64 -19.32 -3.88 -17.17
C ASP A 64 -19.82 -2.48 -17.53
N ILE A 65 -20.21 -1.69 -16.54
CA ILE A 65 -20.68 -0.31 -16.76
C ILE A 65 -19.56 0.57 -17.29
N SER A 66 -18.34 0.45 -16.75
CA SER A 66 -17.20 1.25 -17.19
C SER A 66 -16.79 0.91 -18.63
N ALA A 67 -16.78 -0.37 -19.00
CA ALA A 67 -16.53 -0.81 -20.37
C ALA A 67 -17.58 -0.24 -21.33
N HIS A 68 -18.86 -0.32 -20.95
CA HIS A 68 -19.94 0.22 -21.76
C HIS A 68 -19.83 1.75 -21.95
N ILE A 69 -19.58 2.50 -20.87
CA ILE A 69 -19.35 3.94 -20.94
C ILE A 69 -18.13 4.27 -21.78
N GLY A 70 -17.01 3.53 -21.60
CA GLY A 70 -15.79 3.69 -22.39
C GLY A 70 -16.06 3.53 -23.87
N SER A 71 -16.78 2.46 -24.26
CA SER A 71 -17.19 2.23 -25.64
C SER A 71 -18.05 3.36 -26.21
N LEU A 72 -19.05 3.82 -25.46
CA LEU A 72 -19.92 4.93 -25.89
C LEU A 72 -19.18 6.26 -26.03
N MET A 73 -18.11 6.47 -25.28
CA MET A 73 -17.28 7.67 -25.34
C MET A 73 -16.10 7.54 -26.31
N GLY A 74 -15.85 6.35 -26.86
CA GLY A 74 -14.70 6.06 -27.72
C GLY A 74 -13.37 6.11 -26.97
N ALA A 75 -13.34 5.70 -25.69
CA ALA A 75 -12.15 5.68 -24.91
C ALA A 75 -11.18 4.59 -25.41
N ARG A 76 -9.89 4.94 -25.49
CA ARG A 76 -8.83 4.01 -25.91
C ARG A 76 -8.51 3.03 -24.79
N THR A 77 -8.27 1.77 -25.13
CA THR A 77 -7.90 0.72 -24.18
C THR A 77 -6.38 0.48 -24.10
N ASP A 78 -5.64 0.94 -25.12
CA ASP A 78 -4.19 0.76 -25.22
C ASP A 78 -3.37 1.62 -24.25
N ILE A 79 -3.92 2.74 -23.77
CA ILE A 79 -3.26 3.62 -22.80
C ILE A 79 -4.10 3.73 -21.54
N GLN A 80 -3.49 3.45 -20.40
CA GLN A 80 -4.11 3.65 -19.10
C GLN A 80 -3.23 4.54 -18.21
N TYR A 81 -3.80 5.63 -17.73
CA TYR A 81 -3.14 6.55 -16.80
C TYR A 81 -3.47 6.11 -15.37
N ILE A 82 -2.43 5.81 -14.60
CA ILE A 82 -2.55 5.18 -13.28
C ILE A 82 -2.02 6.11 -12.20
N ASP A 83 -2.78 6.21 -11.11
CA ASP A 83 -2.35 6.89 -9.89
C ASP A 83 -3.07 6.33 -8.66
N GLY A 84 -2.47 6.55 -7.50
CA GLY A 84 -3.01 6.13 -6.23
C GLY A 84 -3.13 7.29 -5.24
N THR A 85 -4.08 7.16 -4.32
CA THR A 85 -4.19 8.08 -3.21
C THR A 85 -4.66 7.38 -1.95
N LYS A 86 -4.30 7.92 -0.80
CA LYS A 86 -4.74 7.40 0.48
C LYS A 86 -6.02 8.09 0.91
N ILE A 87 -7.03 7.30 1.24
CA ILE A 87 -8.32 7.74 1.78
C ILE A 87 -8.42 7.27 3.23
N GLU A 88 -8.84 8.16 4.11
CA GLU A 88 -8.98 7.85 5.54
C GLU A 88 -10.00 6.73 5.76
N ALA A 89 -9.66 5.78 6.63
CA ALA A 89 -10.56 4.69 7.02
C ALA A 89 -11.55 5.16 8.10
N TYR A 90 -12.70 4.51 8.17
CA TYR A 90 -13.65 4.70 9.27
C TYR A 90 -13.18 3.93 10.51
N ALA A 91 -12.07 4.38 11.09
CA ALA A 91 -11.41 3.73 12.23
C ALA A 91 -10.96 4.75 13.26
N ASN A 92 -10.80 4.29 14.52
CA ASN A 92 -10.22 5.11 15.57
C ASN A 92 -8.69 5.17 15.37
N LYS A 93 -8.17 6.35 15.09
CA LYS A 93 -6.73 6.57 14.86
C LYS A 93 -5.82 6.25 16.04
N TYR A 94 -6.35 6.22 17.26
CA TYR A 94 -5.60 5.90 18.48
C TYR A 94 -5.61 4.40 18.83
N SER A 95 -6.37 3.58 18.12
CA SER A 95 -6.45 2.13 18.32
C SER A 95 -5.51 1.33 17.42
N PHE A 96 -4.30 1.83 17.20
CA PHE A 96 -3.31 1.23 16.31
C PHE A 96 -2.51 0.10 16.97
N VAL A 97 -2.11 -0.87 16.15
CA VAL A 97 -1.22 -1.98 16.50
C VAL A 97 -0.09 -2.05 15.48
N TYR A 98 1.17 -2.06 15.95
CA TYR A 98 2.35 -2.12 15.09
C TYR A 98 3.07 -3.46 15.23
N ARG A 99 3.33 -4.14 14.10
CA ARG A 99 4.04 -5.44 14.04
C ARG A 99 5.39 -5.40 14.77
N ASN A 100 6.24 -4.44 14.46
CA ASN A 100 7.58 -4.35 15.08
C ASN A 100 7.52 -4.19 16.59
N ARG A 101 6.52 -3.45 17.11
CA ARG A 101 6.35 -3.29 18.56
C ARG A 101 5.96 -4.60 19.23
N ILE A 102 5.07 -5.38 18.58
CA ILE A 102 4.70 -6.72 19.07
C ILE A 102 5.93 -7.62 19.10
N LEU A 103 6.69 -7.69 18.02
CA LEU A 103 7.89 -8.53 17.91
C LEU A 103 8.92 -8.18 18.97
N THR A 104 9.21 -6.89 19.19
CA THR A 104 10.14 -6.42 20.24
C THR A 104 9.63 -6.78 21.62
N ASN A 105 8.36 -6.54 21.90
CA ASN A 105 7.77 -6.86 23.21
C ASN A 105 7.72 -8.37 23.46
N ARG A 106 7.39 -9.18 22.41
CA ARG A 106 7.40 -10.63 22.47
C ARG A 106 8.81 -11.17 22.80
N ALA A 107 9.82 -10.69 22.10
CA ALA A 107 11.21 -11.12 22.35
C ALA A 107 11.64 -10.79 23.81
N SER A 108 11.38 -9.57 24.27
CA SER A 108 11.67 -9.19 25.66
C SER A 108 10.88 -10.00 26.69
N MET A 109 9.66 -10.40 26.37
CA MET A 109 8.85 -11.25 27.24
C MET A 109 9.35 -12.70 27.25
N CYS A 110 9.78 -13.24 26.11
CA CYS A 110 10.35 -14.58 26.04
C CYS A 110 11.59 -14.75 26.91
N LEU A 111 12.45 -13.75 27.01
CA LEU A 111 13.57 -13.78 27.98
C LEU A 111 13.08 -13.95 29.42
N LYS A 112 12.03 -13.22 29.82
CA LYS A 112 11.43 -13.37 31.16
C LYS A 112 10.78 -14.73 31.37
N ILE A 113 10.16 -15.28 30.32
CA ILE A 113 9.59 -16.62 30.34
C ILE A 113 10.71 -17.65 30.58
N THR A 114 11.83 -17.58 29.87
CA THR A 114 12.97 -18.46 30.04
C THR A 114 13.48 -18.46 31.49
N ASP A 115 13.65 -17.28 32.10
CA ASP A 115 14.03 -17.17 33.50
C ASP A 115 12.97 -17.76 34.43
N SER A 116 11.69 -17.57 34.13
CA SER A 116 10.59 -18.13 34.91
C SER A 116 10.51 -19.66 34.79
N VAL A 117 10.74 -20.21 33.59
CA VAL A 117 10.83 -21.66 33.34
C VAL A 117 11.98 -22.27 34.09
N ARG A 118 13.17 -21.65 34.07
CA ARG A 118 14.36 -22.10 34.82
C ARG A 118 14.07 -22.15 36.31
N ASN A 119 13.44 -21.10 36.88
CA ASN A 119 13.05 -21.04 38.29
C ASN A 119 12.01 -22.12 38.61
N LEU A 120 11.05 -22.38 37.72
CA LEU A 120 10.04 -23.42 37.92
C LEU A 120 10.67 -24.82 37.94
N ASN A 121 11.55 -25.12 36.97
CA ASN A 121 12.31 -26.36 36.92
C ASN A 121 13.12 -26.59 38.17
N SER A 122 13.86 -25.58 38.64
CA SER A 122 14.69 -25.65 39.86
C SER A 122 13.84 -25.86 41.10
N ARG A 123 12.67 -25.23 41.20
CA ARG A 123 11.83 -25.26 42.41
C ARG A 123 11.05 -26.56 42.59
N TYR A 124 10.53 -27.09 41.47
CA TYR A 124 9.63 -28.24 41.50
C TYR A 124 10.22 -29.51 40.90
N GLY A 125 11.46 -29.48 40.40
CA GLY A 125 12.10 -30.60 39.75
C GLY A 125 11.52 -30.92 38.36
N TYR A 126 10.88 -29.94 37.69
CA TYR A 126 10.36 -30.10 36.34
C TYR A 126 11.49 -30.01 35.29
N SER A 127 11.21 -30.44 34.07
CA SER A 127 12.15 -30.47 32.95
C SER A 127 11.57 -29.76 31.73
N TYR A 128 10.91 -28.60 31.91
CA TYR A 128 10.42 -27.82 30.79
C TYR A 128 11.61 -27.25 29.99
N PRO A 129 11.53 -27.29 28.64
CA PRO A 129 12.60 -26.78 27.79
C PRO A 129 12.77 -25.26 27.92
N GLU A 130 14.02 -24.81 28.03
CA GLU A 130 14.37 -23.39 27.89
C GLU A 130 14.52 -23.07 26.40
N ALA A 131 13.84 -22.03 25.92
CA ALA A 131 13.84 -21.61 24.53
C ALA A 131 14.05 -20.10 24.38
N GLU A 132 14.52 -19.65 23.22
CA GLU A 132 14.61 -18.23 22.89
C GLU A 132 13.23 -17.61 22.56
N LEU A 133 12.33 -18.44 22.01
CA LEU A 133 10.97 -18.03 21.65
C LEU A 133 9.98 -19.08 22.16
N TYR A 134 8.85 -18.59 22.65
CA TYR A 134 7.74 -19.42 23.08
C TYR A 134 6.47 -19.05 22.31
N CYS A 135 5.62 -20.06 22.06
CA CYS A 135 4.27 -19.87 21.55
C CYS A 135 3.24 -19.90 22.72
N ALA A 136 2.03 -19.42 22.43
CA ALA A 136 0.96 -19.42 23.42
C ALA A 136 0.61 -20.85 23.89
N GLN A 137 0.62 -21.82 22.97
CA GLN A 137 0.29 -23.21 23.27
C GLN A 137 1.24 -23.83 24.30
N GLU A 138 2.56 -23.63 24.14
CA GLU A 138 3.58 -24.15 25.08
C GLU A 138 3.40 -23.60 26.47
N ILE A 139 3.17 -22.31 26.61
CA ILE A 139 2.93 -21.67 27.90
C ILE A 139 1.56 -22.04 28.45
N GLY A 140 0.57 -22.28 27.58
CA GLY A 140 -0.74 -22.82 27.95
C GLY A 140 -0.66 -24.17 28.64
N TYR A 141 0.16 -25.10 28.15
CA TYR A 141 0.39 -26.40 28.78
C TYR A 141 1.02 -26.27 30.19
N ILE A 142 2.03 -25.44 30.33
CA ILE A 142 2.64 -25.17 31.66
C ILE A 142 1.60 -24.56 32.61
N THR A 143 0.81 -23.61 32.11
CA THR A 143 -0.23 -22.94 32.93
C THR A 143 -1.29 -23.93 33.37
N GLN A 144 -1.77 -24.78 32.47
CA GLN A 144 -2.75 -25.83 32.78
C GLN A 144 -2.21 -26.80 33.82
N TYR A 145 -0.98 -27.30 33.65
CA TYR A 145 -0.36 -28.23 34.57
C TYR A 145 -0.22 -27.61 35.97
N LEU A 146 0.17 -26.36 36.10
CA LEU A 146 0.24 -25.67 37.40
C LEU A 146 -1.14 -25.55 38.07
N LEU A 147 -2.20 -25.33 37.30
CA LEU A 147 -3.57 -25.32 37.80
C LEU A 147 -3.98 -26.71 38.32
N GLU A 148 -3.65 -27.75 37.57
CA GLU A 148 -3.92 -29.15 37.97
C GLU A 148 -3.18 -29.49 39.29
N GLN A 149 -1.94 -29.04 39.49
CA GLN A 149 -1.20 -29.20 40.73
C GLN A 149 -1.85 -28.45 41.88
N ILE A 150 -2.34 -27.24 41.68
CA ILE A 150 -3.07 -26.48 42.70
C ILE A 150 -4.33 -27.23 43.15
N LEU A 151 -5.09 -27.75 42.20
CA LEU A 151 -6.32 -28.49 42.45
C LEU A 151 -6.06 -29.83 43.17
N SER A 152 -5.02 -30.58 42.74
CA SER A 152 -4.66 -31.88 43.36
C SER A 152 -4.12 -31.78 44.76
N THR A 153 -3.49 -30.64 45.11
CA THR A 153 -2.97 -30.37 46.44
C THR A 153 -3.96 -29.64 47.35
N GLU A 154 -5.21 -29.46 46.88
CA GLU A 154 -6.25 -28.70 47.59
C GLU A 154 -5.78 -27.33 48.10
N THR A 155 -4.81 -26.70 47.37
CA THR A 155 -4.26 -25.38 47.73
C THR A 155 -5.33 -24.31 47.57
N GLU A 156 -5.70 -23.65 48.64
CA GLU A 156 -6.69 -22.58 48.63
C GLU A 156 -6.16 -21.37 47.80
N LEU A 157 -6.93 -20.98 46.77
CA LEU A 157 -6.62 -19.82 45.95
C LEU A 157 -7.03 -18.53 46.69
N VAL A 158 -6.05 -17.69 46.93
CA VAL A 158 -6.24 -16.45 47.68
C VAL A 158 -6.20 -15.26 46.73
N TYR A 159 -7.22 -14.38 46.84
CA TYR A 159 -7.35 -13.20 45.99
C TYR A 159 -7.42 -11.93 46.86
N GLY A 160 -7.05 -10.79 46.27
CA GLY A 160 -7.12 -9.48 46.93
C GLY A 160 -5.82 -9.03 47.58
N LYS A 161 -5.84 -7.82 48.17
CA LYS A 161 -4.69 -7.21 48.88
C LYS A 161 -4.62 -7.70 50.30
N GLY A 162 -3.42 -7.89 50.84
CA GLY A 162 -3.18 -8.25 52.23
C GLY A 162 -3.11 -9.73 52.53
N HIS A 163 -3.37 -10.61 51.59
CA HIS A 163 -3.27 -12.06 51.76
C HIS A 163 -1.98 -12.61 51.15
N ARG A 164 -1.33 -13.55 51.87
CA ARG A 164 -0.10 -14.20 51.39
C ARG A 164 -0.46 -15.39 50.48
N LYS A 165 -0.26 -15.22 49.19
CA LYS A 165 -0.47 -16.28 48.19
C LYS A 165 0.58 -17.38 48.32
N ALA A 166 0.17 -18.64 48.10
CA ALA A 166 1.08 -19.75 47.96
C ALA A 166 2.03 -19.51 46.77
N GLN A 167 3.23 -20.11 46.79
CA GLN A 167 4.20 -19.88 45.73
C GLN A 167 3.71 -20.44 44.39
N ILE A 168 3.09 -21.63 44.41
CA ILE A 168 2.52 -22.25 43.19
C ILE A 168 1.41 -21.38 42.56
N GLN A 169 0.58 -20.71 43.38
CA GLN A 169 -0.41 -19.75 42.86
C GLN A 169 0.26 -18.56 42.19
N ARG A 170 1.36 -18.03 42.73
CA ARG A 170 2.11 -16.92 42.07
C ARG A 170 2.71 -17.35 40.75
N ASP A 171 3.29 -18.56 40.70
CA ASP A 171 3.84 -19.12 39.47
C ASP A 171 2.75 -19.33 38.44
N TYR A 172 1.60 -19.92 38.82
CA TYR A 172 0.42 -20.06 37.94
C TYR A 172 -0.06 -18.69 37.38
N GLU A 173 -0.28 -17.71 38.26
CA GLU A 173 -0.74 -16.38 37.83
C GLU A 173 0.28 -15.69 36.85
N THR A 174 1.59 -15.92 37.08
CA THR A 174 2.65 -15.42 36.21
C THR A 174 2.59 -16.04 34.82
N PHE A 175 2.49 -17.38 34.75
CA PHE A 175 2.39 -18.10 33.49
C PHE A 175 1.06 -17.84 32.78
N LEU A 176 -0.04 -17.70 33.50
CA LEU A 176 -1.33 -17.28 32.94
C LEU A 176 -1.24 -15.89 32.31
N GLY A 177 -0.51 -14.97 32.95
CA GLY A 177 -0.24 -13.64 32.38
C GLY A 177 0.60 -13.69 31.09
N TYR A 178 1.60 -14.56 31.02
CA TYR A 178 2.39 -14.79 29.80
C TYR A 178 1.55 -15.43 28.71
N TYR A 179 0.77 -16.45 29.02
CA TYR A 179 -0.15 -17.10 28.09
C TYR A 179 -1.12 -16.12 27.46
N ALA A 180 -1.83 -15.35 28.28
CA ALA A 180 -2.80 -14.37 27.79
C ALA A 180 -2.15 -13.34 26.84
N ARG A 181 -0.93 -12.91 27.18
CA ARG A 181 -0.19 -11.92 26.37
C ARG A 181 0.34 -12.54 25.05
N LEU A 182 0.80 -13.79 25.08
CA LEU A 182 1.23 -14.49 23.85
C LEU A 182 0.06 -14.71 22.90
N VAL A 183 -1.12 -15.13 23.41
CA VAL A 183 -2.35 -15.23 22.62
C VAL A 183 -2.69 -13.89 21.95
N GLU A 184 -2.61 -12.78 22.70
CA GLU A 184 -2.85 -11.43 22.13
C GLU A 184 -1.83 -11.10 21.03
N TYR A 185 -0.55 -11.41 21.22
CA TYR A 185 0.50 -11.12 20.24
C TYR A 185 0.34 -11.97 18.98
N GLU A 186 0.06 -13.26 19.10
CA GLU A 186 -0.16 -14.16 17.98
C GLU A 186 -1.39 -13.74 17.18
N TYR A 187 -2.49 -13.42 17.85
CA TYR A 187 -3.69 -12.90 17.21
C TYR A 187 -3.41 -11.64 16.37
N TRP A 188 -2.71 -10.64 16.94
CA TRP A 188 -2.44 -9.42 16.20
C TRP A 188 -1.41 -9.61 15.08
N LEU A 189 -0.45 -10.52 15.22
CA LEU A 189 0.48 -10.86 14.15
C LEU A 189 -0.24 -11.53 12.97
N ASP A 190 -1.18 -12.40 13.26
CA ASP A 190 -2.05 -13.04 12.25
C ASP A 190 -2.91 -12.00 11.53
N VAL A 191 -3.63 -11.15 12.26
CA VAL A 191 -4.45 -10.06 11.70
C VAL A 191 -3.64 -9.11 10.81
N ILE A 192 -2.43 -8.73 11.24
CA ILE A 192 -1.57 -7.84 10.45
C ILE A 192 -1.06 -8.56 9.20
N GLY A 193 -0.72 -9.84 9.31
CA GLY A 193 -0.11 -10.62 8.25
C GLY A 193 1.33 -10.17 7.93
N ASP A 194 1.95 -10.77 6.92
CA ASP A 194 3.36 -10.49 6.57
C ASP A 194 3.55 -9.23 5.73
N ASN A 195 2.54 -8.84 4.97
CA ASN A 195 2.61 -7.76 3.99
C ASN A 195 2.37 -6.36 4.59
N ARG A 196 1.93 -6.26 5.85
CA ARG A 196 1.62 -4.99 6.52
C ARG A 196 2.49 -4.75 7.74
N LYS A 197 2.67 -3.50 8.08
CA LYS A 197 3.41 -3.07 9.28
C LYS A 197 2.51 -2.73 10.46
N SER A 198 1.21 -2.58 10.23
CA SER A 198 0.24 -2.16 11.26
C SER A 198 -1.19 -2.45 10.84
N CYS A 199 -2.07 -2.48 11.83
CA CYS A 199 -3.53 -2.45 11.66
C CYS A 199 -4.16 -1.57 12.74
N THR A 200 -5.51 -1.48 12.77
CA THR A 200 -6.25 -0.85 13.87
C THR A 200 -7.21 -1.83 14.52
N LYS A 201 -7.52 -1.63 15.80
CA LYS A 201 -8.47 -2.49 16.54
C LYS A 201 -9.92 -2.30 16.09
N THR A 202 -10.24 -1.20 15.42
CA THR A 202 -11.61 -0.86 15.00
C THR A 202 -11.89 -1.14 13.53
N ASP A 203 -10.86 -1.26 12.72
CA ASP A 203 -10.91 -1.72 11.33
C ASP A 203 -9.60 -2.47 11.03
N HIS A 204 -9.65 -3.79 11.13
CA HIS A 204 -8.45 -4.66 11.04
C HIS A 204 -7.77 -4.59 9.67
N ASP A 205 -8.50 -4.21 8.63
CA ASP A 205 -7.99 -4.12 7.27
C ASP A 205 -7.28 -2.78 6.99
N ALA A 206 -7.57 -1.73 7.76
CA ALA A 206 -6.93 -0.43 7.60
C ALA A 206 -5.48 -0.42 8.09
N THR A 207 -4.60 0.26 7.34
CA THR A 207 -3.17 0.38 7.66
C THR A 207 -2.82 1.82 8.05
N MET A 208 -1.97 2.00 9.07
CA MET A 208 -1.51 3.31 9.50
C MET A 208 -0.61 3.95 8.44
N SER A 209 -1.05 5.04 7.85
CA SER A 209 -0.40 5.74 6.74
C SER A 209 -0.31 7.24 6.99
N ALA A 210 0.70 7.90 6.43
CA ALA A 210 0.71 9.35 6.32
C ALA A 210 -0.21 9.77 5.17
N LEU A 211 -1.21 10.59 5.44
CA LEU A 211 -2.03 11.20 4.40
C LEU A 211 -1.25 12.32 3.70
N LYS A 212 -1.69 12.73 2.51
CA LYS A 212 -1.00 13.77 1.72
C LYS A 212 -0.85 15.07 2.50
N ILE A 213 -1.86 15.50 3.22
CA ILE A 213 -1.84 16.70 4.05
C ILE A 213 -0.82 16.61 5.19
N ASP A 214 -0.74 15.44 5.86
CA ASP A 214 0.21 15.20 6.95
C ASP A 214 1.65 15.15 6.45
N TYR A 215 1.86 14.61 5.24
CA TYR A 215 3.16 14.55 4.60
C TYR A 215 3.68 15.95 4.27
N TYR A 216 2.85 16.81 3.63
CA TYR A 216 3.25 18.18 3.27
C TYR A 216 3.47 19.06 4.49
N ASN A 217 2.66 18.91 5.54
CA ASN A 217 2.82 19.67 6.77
C ASN A 217 3.92 19.11 7.69
N ASN A 218 4.56 17.99 7.30
CA ASN A 218 5.58 17.28 8.10
C ASN A 218 5.12 17.01 9.55
N SER A 219 3.83 16.75 9.72
CA SER A 219 3.21 16.59 11.05
C SER A 219 3.68 15.33 11.79
N GLY A 220 4.24 14.35 11.05
CA GLY A 220 4.59 13.02 11.59
C GLY A 220 3.39 12.16 11.97
N ILE A 221 2.17 12.69 11.82
CA ILE A 221 0.94 11.98 12.17
C ILE A 221 0.66 10.88 11.14
N LYS A 222 0.24 9.72 11.65
CA LYS A 222 -0.27 8.62 10.82
C LYS A 222 -1.74 8.40 11.15
N THR A 223 -2.53 8.17 10.11
CA THR A 223 -3.97 7.96 10.18
C THR A 223 -4.30 6.60 9.57
N PRO A 224 -5.28 5.85 10.10
CA PRO A 224 -5.76 4.64 9.44
C PRO A 224 -6.30 4.99 8.06
N ALA A 225 -5.80 4.31 7.05
CA ALA A 225 -6.18 4.59 5.67
C ALA A 225 -6.10 3.34 4.79
N TYR A 226 -6.75 3.43 3.64
CA TYR A 226 -6.59 2.52 2.52
C TYR A 226 -5.92 3.25 1.36
N ASN A 227 -5.13 2.54 0.60
CA ASN A 227 -4.55 3.01 -0.65
C ASN A 227 -5.51 2.66 -1.79
N VAL A 228 -6.13 3.67 -2.40
CA VAL A 228 -7.01 3.48 -3.54
C VAL A 228 -6.28 3.81 -4.83
N GLN A 229 -6.47 2.97 -5.84
CA GLN A 229 -5.84 3.09 -7.15
C GLN A 229 -6.92 3.26 -8.22
N ILE A 230 -6.69 4.14 -9.19
CA ILE A 230 -7.52 4.25 -10.39
C ILE A 230 -6.66 4.18 -11.65
N GLY A 231 -7.23 3.59 -12.69
CA GLY A 231 -6.70 3.60 -14.05
C GLY A 231 -7.70 4.30 -14.98
N VAL A 232 -7.30 5.41 -15.55
CA VAL A 232 -8.17 6.28 -16.36
C VAL A 232 -7.75 6.21 -17.81
N SER A 233 -8.71 6.03 -18.71
CA SER A 233 -8.53 6.10 -20.16
C SER A 233 -9.52 7.10 -20.74
N ASP A 234 -9.01 8.14 -21.38
CA ASP A 234 -9.80 9.23 -22.00
C ASP A 234 -10.91 9.81 -21.09
N GLY A 235 -10.59 9.93 -19.80
CA GLY A 235 -11.48 10.52 -18.79
C GLY A 235 -12.46 9.55 -18.13
N VAL A 236 -12.46 8.27 -18.52
CA VAL A 236 -13.25 7.20 -17.89
C VAL A 236 -12.38 6.36 -16.97
N ILE A 237 -12.81 6.12 -15.74
CA ILE A 237 -12.13 5.20 -14.82
C ILE A 237 -12.45 3.77 -15.29
N MET A 238 -11.48 3.15 -15.97
CA MET A 238 -11.60 1.79 -16.51
C MET A 238 -11.12 0.72 -15.52
N ASN A 239 -10.27 1.08 -14.56
CA ASN A 239 -9.78 0.18 -13.53
C ASN A 239 -9.78 0.89 -12.19
N ALA A 240 -10.16 0.20 -11.13
CA ALA A 240 -10.16 0.74 -9.78
C ALA A 240 -9.92 -0.36 -8.74
N GLY A 241 -9.22 -0.02 -7.66
CA GLY A 241 -8.93 -1.00 -6.61
C GLY A 241 -8.61 -0.36 -5.27
N VAL A 242 -8.83 -1.11 -4.20
CA VAL A 242 -8.48 -0.72 -2.83
C VAL A 242 -7.43 -1.68 -2.30
N PHE A 243 -6.39 -1.15 -1.67
CA PHE A 243 -5.26 -1.91 -1.16
C PHE A 243 -4.95 -1.56 0.30
N GLN A 244 -4.55 -2.55 1.05
CA GLN A 244 -4.12 -2.39 2.44
C GLN A 244 -2.69 -1.85 2.54
N ASN A 245 -1.85 -2.15 1.53
CA ASN A 245 -0.47 -1.69 1.50
C ASN A 245 -0.41 -0.21 1.12
N PRO A 246 0.23 0.64 1.93
CA PRO A 246 0.32 2.08 1.64
C PRO A 246 1.30 2.44 0.50
N GLY A 247 2.10 1.50 0.00
CA GLY A 247 3.08 1.73 -1.06
C GLY A 247 2.55 1.35 -2.45
N ASP A 248 2.64 2.25 -3.41
CA ASP A 248 2.12 2.06 -4.77
C ASP A 248 2.89 1.02 -5.59
N THR A 249 4.21 0.90 -5.34
CA THR A 249 5.07 -0.08 -6.04
C THR A 249 4.57 -1.52 -5.91
N THR A 250 3.98 -1.87 -4.76
CA THR A 250 3.54 -3.24 -4.48
C THR A 250 2.11 -3.53 -4.96
N THR A 251 1.34 -2.49 -5.29
CA THR A 251 -0.05 -2.65 -5.73
C THR A 251 -0.20 -2.82 -7.24
N PHE A 252 0.82 -2.44 -8.00
CA PHE A 252 0.74 -2.35 -9.46
C PHE A 252 0.41 -3.68 -10.14
N THR A 253 1.09 -4.76 -9.78
CA THR A 253 0.86 -6.08 -10.40
C THR A 253 -0.58 -6.55 -10.19
N ASP A 254 -1.05 -6.53 -8.94
CA ASP A 254 -2.41 -6.96 -8.60
C ASP A 254 -3.46 -6.05 -9.25
N PHE A 255 -3.15 -4.76 -9.39
CA PHE A 255 -4.02 -3.79 -10.04
C PHE A 255 -4.14 -4.05 -11.55
N MET A 256 -3.03 -4.42 -12.22
CA MET A 256 -3.05 -4.80 -13.63
C MET A 256 -3.70 -6.17 -13.87
N ASP A 257 -3.46 -7.14 -12.99
CA ASP A 257 -4.08 -8.46 -13.10
C ASP A 257 -5.61 -8.37 -12.92
N ARG A 258 -6.13 -7.45 -12.09
CA ARG A 258 -7.59 -7.13 -12.04
C ARG A 258 -8.09 -6.63 -13.39
N HIS A 259 -7.39 -5.71 -14.01
CA HIS A 259 -7.75 -5.21 -15.34
C HIS A 259 -7.85 -6.36 -16.35
N TYR A 260 -6.83 -7.21 -16.38
CA TYR A 260 -6.80 -8.37 -17.26
C TYR A 260 -7.93 -9.37 -16.98
N ALA A 261 -8.25 -9.61 -15.72
CA ALA A 261 -9.31 -10.55 -15.35
C ALA A 261 -10.70 -10.16 -15.90
N HIS A 262 -10.95 -8.84 -16.05
CA HIS A 262 -12.24 -8.34 -16.52
C HIS A 262 -12.27 -8.00 -18.03
N TYR A 263 -11.15 -7.54 -18.59
CA TYR A 263 -11.11 -7.12 -20.01
C TYR A 263 -10.41 -8.15 -20.93
N GLY A 264 -9.70 -9.14 -20.37
CA GLY A 264 -8.97 -10.15 -21.15
C GLY A 264 -7.69 -9.65 -21.80
N GLU A 265 -7.34 -8.37 -21.60
CA GLU A 265 -6.14 -7.73 -22.17
C GLU A 265 -5.49 -6.77 -21.16
N TYR A 266 -4.19 -6.52 -21.33
CA TYR A 266 -3.47 -5.48 -20.59
C TYR A 266 -3.38 -4.20 -21.46
N PRO A 267 -3.36 -2.99 -20.85
CA PRO A 267 -3.08 -1.78 -21.61
C PRO A 267 -1.63 -1.82 -22.13
N LEU A 268 -1.43 -1.44 -23.39
CA LEU A 268 -0.09 -1.44 -23.99
C LEU A 268 0.85 -0.45 -23.29
N TYR A 269 0.32 0.69 -22.83
CA TYR A 269 1.06 1.76 -22.15
C TYR A 269 0.45 2.09 -20.78
N PRO A 270 0.82 1.36 -19.72
CA PRO A 270 0.42 1.70 -18.35
C PRO A 270 1.27 2.87 -17.83
N MET A 271 0.75 4.10 -17.96
CA MET A 271 1.46 5.33 -17.56
C MET A 271 1.22 5.64 -16.08
N ALA A 272 2.26 5.53 -15.27
CA ALA A 272 2.20 5.81 -13.83
C ALA A 272 3.33 6.74 -13.36
N ASP A 273 3.27 7.19 -12.11
CA ASP A 273 4.28 8.06 -11.51
C ASP A 273 5.53 7.28 -11.02
N ALA A 274 6.45 8.00 -10.38
CA ALA A 274 7.69 7.40 -9.85
C ALA A 274 7.47 6.45 -8.65
N GLY A 275 6.31 6.49 -8.02
CA GLY A 275 5.92 5.57 -6.94
C GLY A 275 5.75 4.13 -7.42
N TYR A 276 5.51 3.93 -8.72
CA TYR A 276 5.35 2.62 -9.35
C TYR A 276 6.62 2.09 -9.99
N GLY A 277 7.58 2.98 -10.31
CA GLY A 277 8.82 2.62 -11.01
C GLY A 277 9.75 1.75 -10.17
N GLY A 278 10.00 0.52 -10.62
CA GLY A 278 10.88 -0.43 -9.98
C GLY A 278 11.03 -1.71 -10.79
N LEU A 279 12.12 -2.44 -10.54
CA LEU A 279 12.49 -3.64 -11.31
C LEU A 279 11.32 -4.64 -11.44
N ARG A 280 10.63 -4.93 -10.33
CA ARG A 280 9.47 -5.84 -10.32
C ARG A 280 8.41 -5.44 -11.34
N ASN A 281 8.02 -4.17 -11.33
CA ASN A 281 6.93 -3.68 -12.16
C ASN A 281 7.36 -3.56 -13.64
N TYR A 282 8.62 -3.22 -13.89
CA TYR A 282 9.18 -3.24 -15.25
C TYR A 282 9.23 -4.64 -15.84
N LEU A 283 9.73 -5.62 -15.08
CA LEU A 283 9.73 -7.02 -15.48
C LEU A 283 8.32 -7.56 -15.71
N PHE A 284 7.39 -7.22 -14.83
CA PHE A 284 5.97 -7.59 -15.00
C PHE A 284 5.41 -7.02 -16.30
N CYS A 285 5.64 -5.75 -16.59
CA CYS A 285 5.21 -5.16 -17.87
C CYS A 285 5.78 -5.93 -19.06
N LEU A 286 7.09 -6.19 -19.06
CA LEU A 286 7.75 -6.93 -20.15
C LEU A 286 7.16 -8.33 -20.33
N MET A 287 6.98 -9.07 -19.23
CA MET A 287 6.41 -10.43 -19.27
C MET A 287 4.96 -10.47 -19.76
N LYS A 288 4.21 -9.38 -19.59
CA LYS A 288 2.80 -9.25 -19.99
C LYS A 288 2.62 -8.50 -21.33
N GLY A 289 3.69 -8.20 -22.04
CA GLY A 289 3.63 -7.50 -23.34
C GLY A 289 3.28 -6.01 -23.24
N MET A 290 3.44 -5.41 -22.06
CA MET A 290 3.22 -3.97 -21.84
C MET A 290 4.53 -3.20 -22.00
N ASN A 291 4.45 -1.96 -22.45
CA ASN A 291 5.59 -1.03 -22.47
C ASN A 291 5.65 -0.27 -21.14
N PRO A 292 6.72 -0.43 -20.34
CA PRO A 292 6.83 0.22 -19.04
C PRO A 292 7.09 1.73 -19.20
N VAL A 293 6.05 2.54 -19.03
CA VAL A 293 6.13 4.02 -19.12
C VAL A 293 6.00 4.69 -17.74
N MET A 294 6.54 4.04 -16.73
CA MET A 294 6.57 4.53 -15.35
C MET A 294 7.90 5.21 -15.06
N LYS A 295 7.87 6.42 -14.46
CA LYS A 295 9.07 7.09 -13.99
C LYS A 295 9.72 6.28 -12.86
N TYR A 296 11.04 6.32 -12.73
CA TYR A 296 11.76 5.83 -11.55
C TYR A 296 12.05 6.97 -10.57
N ASN A 297 12.31 6.65 -9.32
CA ASN A 297 12.44 7.64 -8.23
C ASN A 297 13.43 8.78 -8.50
N MET A 298 14.49 8.52 -9.28
CA MET A 298 15.50 9.51 -9.62
C MET A 298 15.25 10.25 -10.94
N TYR A 299 14.18 9.92 -11.68
CA TYR A 299 13.89 10.44 -13.01
C TYR A 299 13.92 11.99 -13.10
N ALA A 300 13.24 12.67 -12.20
CA ALA A 300 13.26 14.13 -12.14
C ALA A 300 14.53 14.64 -11.45
N LYS A 301 14.90 14.01 -10.35
CA LYS A 301 15.95 14.48 -9.45
C LYS A 301 17.34 14.46 -10.08
N LYS A 302 17.64 13.49 -10.95
CA LYS A 302 18.92 13.45 -11.69
C LYS A 302 19.17 14.68 -12.56
N ASN A 303 18.10 15.40 -12.94
CA ASN A 303 18.19 16.62 -13.75
C ASN A 303 18.33 17.92 -12.94
N GLU A 304 18.14 17.86 -11.62
CA GLU A 304 18.28 19.02 -10.73
C GLU A 304 19.75 19.48 -10.68
N ARG A 305 19.95 20.81 -10.74
CA ARG A 305 21.30 21.42 -10.69
C ARG A 305 22.09 21.00 -9.45
N LYS A 306 21.43 20.88 -8.30
CA LYS A 306 22.06 20.46 -7.05
C LYS A 306 22.55 19.02 -7.12
N TYR A 307 21.78 18.12 -7.75
CA TYR A 307 22.16 16.73 -7.91
C TYR A 307 23.35 16.56 -8.86
N LYS A 308 23.29 17.22 -10.03
CA LYS A 308 24.38 17.22 -11.03
C LYS A 308 25.69 17.84 -10.52
N LYS A 309 25.62 18.81 -9.62
CA LYS A 309 26.81 19.42 -9.00
C LYS A 309 27.55 18.52 -8.03
N ASN A 310 26.95 17.43 -7.56
CA ASN A 310 27.62 16.50 -6.68
C ASN A 310 28.53 15.55 -7.48
N ILE A 311 29.79 15.98 -7.66
CA ILE A 311 30.81 15.23 -8.40
C ILE A 311 31.20 13.91 -7.72
N TYR A 312 30.97 13.77 -6.42
CA TYR A 312 31.28 12.55 -5.66
C TYR A 312 30.18 11.48 -5.72
N ASN A 313 29.06 11.78 -6.39
CA ASN A 313 27.97 10.83 -6.58
C ASN A 313 28.25 9.94 -7.81
N PRO A 314 28.44 8.60 -7.65
CA PRO A 314 28.70 7.70 -8.78
C PRO A 314 27.62 7.71 -9.88
N ALA A 315 26.42 8.17 -9.58
CA ALA A 315 25.36 8.30 -10.57
C ALA A 315 25.64 9.41 -11.62
N ASN A 316 26.54 10.36 -11.32
CA ASN A 316 26.94 11.46 -12.21
C ASN A 316 28.27 11.19 -12.92
N TRP A 317 28.89 10.03 -12.67
CA TRP A 317 30.19 9.69 -13.24
C TRP A 317 30.04 9.19 -14.67
N GLU A 318 31.07 9.43 -15.47
CA GLU A 318 31.20 8.87 -16.80
C GLU A 318 31.31 7.34 -16.75
N ILE A 319 30.99 6.72 -17.85
CA ILE A 319 31.00 5.25 -18.00
C ILE A 319 31.90 4.93 -19.19
N ASP A 320 32.84 3.98 -19.01
CA ASP A 320 33.69 3.47 -20.09
C ASP A 320 32.93 2.53 -21.05
N GLU A 321 33.60 2.07 -22.11
CA GLU A 321 33.03 1.15 -23.11
C GLU A 321 32.60 -0.20 -22.49
N ASN A 322 33.15 -0.58 -21.33
CA ASN A 322 32.83 -1.80 -20.62
C ASN A 322 31.72 -1.59 -19.54
N GLY A 323 31.22 -0.37 -19.41
CA GLY A 323 30.19 0.00 -18.45
C GLY A 323 30.73 0.26 -17.04
N HIS A 324 32.04 0.42 -16.85
CA HIS A 324 32.63 0.78 -15.57
C HIS A 324 32.56 2.29 -15.33
N LYS A 325 32.35 2.67 -14.10
CA LYS A 325 32.29 4.08 -13.70
C LYS A 325 33.68 4.69 -13.59
N ILE A 326 33.82 5.89 -14.15
CA ILE A 326 35.05 6.70 -14.09
C ILE A 326 34.79 7.87 -13.14
N CYS A 327 35.51 7.95 -12.03
CA CYS A 327 35.36 9.08 -11.12
C CYS A 327 35.95 10.37 -11.72
N PRO A 328 35.61 11.58 -11.19
CA PRO A 328 36.11 12.86 -11.70
C PRO A 328 37.66 12.99 -11.67
N TYR A 329 38.33 12.09 -10.99
CA TYR A 329 39.80 12.00 -10.92
C TYR A 329 40.41 11.03 -11.93
N GLY A 330 39.58 10.45 -12.82
CA GLY A 330 40.01 9.52 -13.86
C GLY A 330 40.20 8.07 -13.38
N ASN A 331 39.90 7.76 -12.11
CA ASN A 331 40.01 6.37 -11.63
C ASN A 331 38.83 5.53 -12.13
N VAL A 332 39.12 4.40 -12.75
CA VAL A 332 38.11 3.47 -13.28
C VAL A 332 37.77 2.43 -12.20
N PHE A 333 36.48 2.21 -11.97
CA PHE A 333 35.95 1.23 -11.01
C PHE A 333 35.70 -0.10 -11.72
N SER A 334 36.79 -0.80 -12.10
CA SER A 334 36.77 -2.00 -12.94
C SER A 334 36.95 -3.31 -12.17
N GLU A 335 37.49 -3.26 -10.94
CA GLU A 335 37.70 -4.49 -10.15
C GLU A 335 36.35 -4.96 -9.58
N PHE A 336 35.86 -6.10 -10.07
CA PHE A 336 34.70 -6.78 -9.56
C PHE A 336 34.94 -7.32 -8.15
N ILE A 337 34.03 -7.04 -7.22
CA ILE A 337 34.11 -7.52 -5.84
C ILE A 337 33.24 -8.77 -5.67
N ARG A 338 31.94 -8.61 -5.94
CA ARG A 338 30.94 -9.68 -5.79
C ARG A 338 29.57 -9.26 -6.34
N ASP A 339 28.73 -10.24 -6.57
CA ASP A 339 27.31 -10.06 -6.72
C ASP A 339 26.63 -9.92 -5.36
N VAL A 340 25.62 -9.05 -5.29
CA VAL A 340 24.73 -8.91 -4.15
C VAL A 340 23.33 -9.27 -4.62
N TYR A 341 22.83 -10.37 -4.11
CA TYR A 341 21.48 -10.85 -4.36
C TYR A 341 20.52 -10.23 -3.34
N GLU A 342 19.52 -9.53 -3.81
CA GLU A 342 18.50 -8.91 -2.99
C GLU A 342 17.12 -9.36 -3.47
N GLU A 343 16.44 -10.12 -2.63
CA GLU A 343 15.04 -10.45 -2.89
C GLU A 343 14.14 -9.41 -2.23
N LYS A 344 13.30 -8.79 -3.03
CA LYS A 344 12.34 -7.81 -2.54
C LYS A 344 11.00 -7.99 -3.23
N ASN A 345 9.98 -8.22 -2.43
CA ASN A 345 8.60 -8.41 -2.92
C ASN A 345 8.50 -9.52 -3.99
N GLY A 346 9.18 -10.65 -3.78
CA GLY A 346 9.18 -11.77 -4.72
C GLY A 346 9.96 -11.54 -6.01
N THR A 347 10.80 -10.51 -6.08
CA THR A 347 11.67 -10.24 -7.23
C THR A 347 13.12 -10.27 -6.82
N LEU A 348 13.89 -11.13 -7.45
CA LEU A 348 15.34 -11.21 -7.29
C LEU A 348 15.99 -10.06 -8.08
N SER A 349 16.78 -9.27 -7.41
CA SER A 349 17.60 -8.21 -7.98
C SER A 349 19.08 -8.54 -7.77
N ILE A 350 19.87 -8.48 -8.81
CA ILE A 350 21.31 -8.74 -8.74
C ILE A 350 22.04 -7.41 -8.94
N ARG A 351 22.86 -7.04 -7.95
CA ARG A 351 23.73 -5.88 -8.04
C ARG A 351 25.18 -6.30 -8.02
N GLN A 352 25.92 -5.93 -9.03
CA GLN A 352 27.36 -6.11 -9.10
C GLN A 352 28.04 -4.98 -8.37
N LEU A 353 28.99 -5.30 -7.51
CA LEU A 353 29.81 -4.33 -6.80
C LEU A 353 31.19 -4.26 -7.44
N TYR A 354 31.63 -3.03 -7.70
CA TYR A 354 32.92 -2.72 -8.29
C TYR A 354 33.66 -1.71 -7.43
N ARG A 355 34.99 -1.82 -7.42
CA ARG A 355 35.91 -0.87 -6.80
C ARG A 355 37.00 -0.44 -7.77
N ASN A 356 37.71 0.62 -7.43
CA ASN A 356 38.96 0.99 -8.08
C ASN A 356 40.06 0.01 -7.63
N PRO A 357 40.87 -0.56 -8.54
CA PRO A 357 42.00 -1.47 -8.19
C PRO A 357 42.94 -0.87 -7.17
N GLU A 358 43.23 0.42 -7.23
CA GLU A 358 44.09 1.14 -6.29
C GLU A 358 43.38 1.53 -4.98
N ARG A 359 42.14 1.10 -4.76
CA ARG A 359 41.34 1.36 -3.55
C ARG A 359 41.26 2.83 -3.14
N CYS A 360 41.34 3.73 -4.13
CA CYS A 360 41.40 5.18 -3.92
C CYS A 360 42.61 5.65 -3.06
N ALA A 361 43.67 4.87 -3.03
CA ALA A 361 44.92 5.24 -2.34
C ALA A 361 45.49 6.51 -2.99
N GLY A 362 46.01 7.44 -2.17
CA GLY A 362 46.59 8.70 -2.66
C GLY A 362 45.66 9.70 -3.29
N CYS A 363 44.34 9.42 -3.33
CA CYS A 363 43.36 10.35 -3.88
C CYS A 363 43.18 11.56 -2.96
N PRO A 364 43.48 12.80 -3.41
CA PRO A 364 43.37 14.00 -2.56
C PRO A 364 41.96 14.35 -2.15
N PHE A 365 40.93 13.86 -2.86
CA PHE A 365 39.54 14.06 -2.53
C PHE A 365 38.88 12.88 -1.79
N ARG A 366 39.69 11.96 -1.30
CA ARG A 366 39.19 10.76 -0.63
C ARG A 366 38.24 11.10 0.53
N ASN A 367 38.63 12.06 1.35
CA ASN A 367 37.83 12.47 2.51
C ASN A 367 36.48 13.07 2.11
N GLU A 368 36.44 14.02 1.16
CA GLU A 368 35.19 14.63 0.71
C GLU A 368 34.31 13.62 -0.04
N CYS A 369 34.93 12.70 -0.80
CA CYS A 369 34.21 11.68 -1.56
C CYS A 369 33.54 10.62 -0.68
N LEU A 370 34.17 10.24 0.44
CA LEU A 370 33.69 9.17 1.33
C LEU A 370 32.91 9.68 2.53
N ALA A 371 33.14 10.92 2.97
CA ALA A 371 32.43 11.49 4.10
C ALA A 371 30.91 11.54 3.86
N THR A 372 30.16 11.20 4.86
CA THR A 372 28.70 11.31 4.87
C THR A 372 28.23 12.08 6.10
N LYS A 373 26.99 12.60 6.08
CA LYS A 373 26.40 13.28 7.25
C LYS A 373 26.39 12.41 8.52
N LYS A 374 26.34 11.07 8.36
CA LYS A 374 26.32 10.11 9.46
C LYS A 374 27.73 9.64 9.87
N LYS A 375 28.70 9.74 8.99
CA LYS A 375 30.10 9.35 9.19
C LYS A 375 30.97 10.46 8.58
N PRO A 376 31.20 11.57 9.31
CA PRO A 376 32.02 12.67 8.82
C PRO A 376 33.51 12.29 8.80
N GLU A 377 33.94 11.40 9.69
CA GLU A 377 35.30 10.88 9.73
C GLU A 377 35.42 9.65 8.81
N VAL A 378 36.46 9.63 7.99
CA VAL A 378 36.74 8.57 7.03
C VAL A 378 37.86 7.72 7.58
N SER A 379 37.61 6.42 7.82
CA SER A 379 38.65 5.46 8.25
C SER A 379 39.68 5.19 7.14
N ASP A 380 40.88 4.80 7.53
CA ASP A 380 41.96 4.54 6.56
C ASP A 380 41.63 3.40 5.59
N ASP A 381 40.81 2.45 5.99
CA ASP A 381 40.38 1.32 5.16
C ASP A 381 39.15 1.64 4.30
N ALA A 382 38.55 2.83 4.43
CA ALA A 382 37.36 3.17 3.68
C ALA A 382 37.68 3.35 2.20
N GLU A 383 36.91 2.70 1.35
CA GLU A 383 37.03 2.79 -0.10
C GLU A 383 35.63 3.12 -0.71
N LYS A 384 35.66 3.72 -1.91
CA LYS A 384 34.43 3.91 -2.68
C LYS A 384 34.07 2.62 -3.38
N ILE A 385 32.78 2.23 -3.24
CA ILE A 385 32.22 1.09 -3.96
C ILE A 385 31.12 1.61 -4.88
N CYS A 386 31.17 1.20 -6.13
CA CYS A 386 30.11 1.44 -7.11
C CYS A 386 29.25 0.19 -7.24
N SER A 387 27.96 0.36 -7.25
CA SER A 387 27.03 -0.73 -7.55
C SER A 387 26.40 -0.53 -8.93
N ARG A 388 26.29 -1.62 -9.68
CA ARG A 388 25.65 -1.66 -10.99
C ARG A 388 24.52 -2.70 -10.96
N ASN A 389 23.37 -2.36 -11.51
CA ASN A 389 22.31 -3.31 -11.80
C ASN A 389 21.95 -3.14 -13.27
N GLU A 390 22.56 -3.96 -14.10
CA GLU A 390 22.48 -3.82 -15.55
C GLU A 390 21.05 -3.87 -16.09
N VAL A 391 20.26 -4.82 -15.59
CA VAL A 391 18.85 -4.95 -16.01
C VAL A 391 18.03 -3.71 -15.66
N LEU A 392 18.24 -3.17 -14.45
CA LEU A 392 17.52 -1.95 -14.03
C LEU A 392 18.01 -0.71 -14.79
N GLU A 393 19.30 -0.63 -15.12
CA GLU A 393 19.88 0.45 -15.92
C GLU A 393 19.30 0.46 -17.34
N GLN A 394 19.15 -0.70 -17.98
CA GLN A 394 18.50 -0.84 -19.29
C GLN A 394 17.04 -0.38 -19.26
N PHE A 395 16.29 -0.72 -18.21
CA PHE A 395 14.92 -0.21 -18.05
C PHE A 395 14.90 1.30 -17.84
N HIS A 396 15.84 1.87 -17.07
CA HIS A 396 15.90 3.30 -16.88
C HIS A 396 16.22 4.04 -18.19
N GLU A 397 17.13 3.51 -19.00
CA GLU A 397 17.45 4.05 -20.31
C GLU A 397 16.24 3.99 -21.26
N TYR A 398 15.56 2.84 -21.32
CA TYR A 398 14.32 2.69 -22.06
C TYR A 398 13.27 3.72 -21.67
N VAL A 399 13.05 3.90 -20.37
CA VAL A 399 12.09 4.88 -19.81
C VAL A 399 12.53 6.32 -20.15
N ASP A 400 13.82 6.63 -20.09
CA ASP A 400 14.36 7.96 -20.46
C ASP A 400 14.11 8.29 -21.93
N ILE A 401 14.42 7.35 -22.83
CA ILE A 401 14.20 7.51 -24.27
C ILE A 401 12.70 7.65 -24.55
N THR A 402 11.88 6.75 -24.02
CA THR A 402 10.44 6.73 -24.28
C THR A 402 9.76 8.00 -23.76
N LEU A 403 10.00 8.36 -22.49
CA LEU A 403 9.39 9.56 -21.89
C LEU A 403 10.03 10.87 -22.37
N GLY A 404 11.21 10.81 -23.01
CA GLY A 404 11.85 11.95 -23.70
C GLY A 404 11.25 12.26 -25.05
N SER A 405 10.65 11.29 -25.72
CA SER A 405 9.98 11.44 -27.03
C SER A 405 8.75 12.36 -26.96
N GLU A 406 8.27 12.85 -28.12
CA GLU A 406 7.04 13.65 -28.19
C GLU A 406 5.83 12.87 -27.66
N PHE A 407 5.73 11.58 -27.99
CA PHE A 407 4.70 10.70 -27.46
C PHE A 407 4.78 10.59 -25.93
N GLY A 408 5.96 10.36 -25.35
CA GLY A 408 6.15 10.27 -23.91
C GLY A 408 5.90 11.61 -23.18
N LYS A 409 6.18 12.73 -23.81
CA LYS A 409 5.83 14.08 -23.26
C LYS A 409 4.32 14.25 -23.19
N GLU A 410 3.58 13.81 -24.21
CA GLU A 410 2.12 13.87 -24.21
C GLU A 410 1.54 12.91 -23.15
N LEU A 411 2.05 11.69 -23.05
CA LEU A 411 1.64 10.75 -21.98
C LEU A 411 1.79 11.37 -20.57
N LYS A 412 2.93 12.03 -20.31
CA LYS A 412 3.17 12.70 -19.01
C LYS A 412 2.16 13.81 -18.73
N LYS A 413 1.84 14.61 -19.75
CA LYS A 413 0.86 15.70 -19.67
C LYS A 413 -0.54 15.15 -19.44
N GLN A 414 -0.95 14.14 -20.22
CA GLN A 414 -2.27 13.52 -20.09
C GLN A 414 -2.46 12.82 -18.76
N ARG A 415 -1.42 12.18 -18.19
CA ARG A 415 -1.51 11.59 -16.86
C ARG A 415 -1.96 12.62 -15.81
N SER A 416 -1.30 13.77 -15.73
CA SER A 416 -1.69 14.83 -14.79
C SER A 416 -3.13 15.28 -15.03
N ILE A 417 -3.52 15.53 -16.29
CA ILE A 417 -4.88 15.99 -16.59
C ILE A 417 -5.95 14.98 -16.21
N GLN A 418 -5.74 13.71 -16.55
CA GLN A 418 -6.77 12.69 -16.43
C GLN A 418 -6.88 12.16 -14.99
N VAL A 419 -5.76 11.76 -14.38
CA VAL A 419 -5.81 11.08 -13.08
C VAL A 419 -5.91 12.07 -11.92
N GLU A 420 -5.11 13.14 -11.95
CA GLU A 420 -5.20 14.20 -10.94
C GLU A 420 -6.56 14.89 -11.01
N GLY A 421 -7.07 15.13 -12.24
CA GLY A 421 -8.42 15.64 -12.46
C GLY A 421 -9.51 14.70 -11.93
N ALA A 422 -9.38 13.39 -12.12
CA ALA A 422 -10.33 12.42 -11.58
C ALA A 422 -10.33 12.40 -10.05
N PHE A 423 -9.14 12.36 -9.41
CA PHE A 423 -9.05 12.45 -7.95
C PHE A 423 -9.49 13.80 -7.39
N GLY A 424 -9.28 14.90 -8.13
CA GLY A 424 -9.82 16.20 -7.77
C GLY A 424 -11.35 16.16 -7.68
N VAL A 425 -12.03 15.67 -8.71
CA VAL A 425 -13.50 15.52 -8.71
C VAL A 425 -13.95 14.58 -7.57
N ILE A 426 -13.28 13.43 -7.39
CA ILE A 426 -13.66 12.46 -6.34
C ILE A 426 -13.53 13.06 -4.94
N LYS A 427 -12.45 13.78 -4.65
CA LYS A 427 -12.20 14.32 -3.31
C LYS A 427 -12.94 15.63 -3.04
N GLU A 428 -12.91 16.56 -3.98
CA GLU A 428 -13.44 17.91 -3.76
C GLU A 428 -14.92 17.99 -4.15
N ASP A 429 -15.30 17.61 -5.39
CA ASP A 429 -16.68 17.76 -5.86
C ASP A 429 -17.61 16.70 -5.26
N MET A 430 -17.14 15.45 -5.11
CA MET A 430 -17.91 14.34 -4.57
C MET A 430 -17.75 14.19 -3.05
N GLY A 431 -16.80 14.88 -2.43
CA GLY A 431 -16.56 14.87 -0.98
C GLY A 431 -16.05 13.54 -0.43
N PHE A 432 -15.43 12.69 -1.27
CA PHE A 432 -14.92 11.38 -0.85
C PHE A 432 -13.51 11.50 -0.27
N THR A 433 -13.41 11.91 0.99
CA THR A 433 -12.15 12.06 1.73
C THR A 433 -11.95 11.00 2.80
N ARG A 434 -13.03 10.33 3.20
CA ARG A 434 -13.05 9.31 4.25
C ARG A 434 -14.10 8.24 3.93
N PHE A 435 -13.74 6.97 4.15
CA PHE A 435 -14.68 5.85 4.09
C PHE A 435 -15.75 5.94 5.19
N ARG A 436 -16.93 5.41 4.92
CA ARG A 436 -18.01 5.22 5.89
C ARG A 436 -18.21 3.75 6.24
N ARG A 437 -17.68 2.86 5.42
CA ARG A 437 -17.71 1.40 5.62
C ARG A 437 -16.38 0.90 6.14
N ARG A 438 -16.36 -0.31 6.68
CA ARG A 438 -15.18 -0.98 7.24
C ARG A 438 -14.95 -2.32 6.54
N GLY A 439 -13.68 -2.77 6.61
CA GLY A 439 -13.23 -4.04 6.04
C GLY A 439 -13.13 -4.00 4.52
N MET A 440 -12.21 -4.78 3.94
CA MET A 440 -11.88 -4.74 2.51
C MET A 440 -13.11 -4.81 1.59
N LYS A 441 -14.04 -5.75 1.82
CA LYS A 441 -15.24 -5.88 0.99
C LYS A 441 -16.15 -4.64 1.05
N GLY A 442 -16.27 -4.02 2.24
CA GLY A 442 -17.08 -2.83 2.43
C GLY A 442 -16.49 -1.59 1.78
N VAL A 443 -15.19 -1.36 1.97
CA VAL A 443 -14.49 -0.20 1.40
C VAL A 443 -14.31 -0.34 -0.11
N THR A 444 -14.09 -1.56 -0.63
CA THR A 444 -14.04 -1.80 -2.09
C THR A 444 -15.39 -1.45 -2.72
N MET A 445 -16.48 -1.94 -2.17
CA MET A 445 -17.82 -1.61 -2.66
C MET A 445 -18.06 -0.10 -2.69
N GLU A 446 -17.78 0.59 -1.59
CA GLU A 446 -17.96 2.03 -1.46
C GLU A 446 -17.12 2.81 -2.47
N PHE A 447 -15.86 2.43 -2.67
CA PHE A 447 -14.99 3.08 -3.65
C PHE A 447 -15.43 2.86 -5.09
N LEU A 448 -15.85 1.65 -5.44
CA LEU A 448 -16.34 1.35 -6.78
C LEU A 448 -17.66 2.07 -7.10
N LEU A 449 -18.54 2.24 -6.12
CA LEU A 449 -19.74 3.09 -6.28
C LEU A 449 -19.37 4.57 -6.54
N VAL A 450 -18.37 5.10 -5.86
CA VAL A 450 -17.84 6.46 -6.13
C VAL A 450 -17.28 6.55 -7.55
N CYS A 451 -16.51 5.56 -7.99
CA CYS A 451 -15.96 5.52 -9.35
C CYS A 451 -17.06 5.42 -10.42
N LEU A 452 -18.11 4.62 -10.17
CA LEU A 452 -19.30 4.56 -11.03
C LEU A 452 -20.03 5.89 -11.11
N GLY A 453 -20.23 6.55 -9.97
CA GLY A 453 -20.84 7.90 -9.93
C GLY A 453 -20.03 8.90 -10.74
N TYR A 454 -18.69 8.85 -10.65
CA TYR A 454 -17.80 9.66 -11.49
C TYR A 454 -17.98 9.35 -12.98
N ASN A 455 -17.94 8.08 -13.39
CA ASN A 455 -18.08 7.68 -14.78
C ASN A 455 -19.43 8.08 -15.36
N LEU A 456 -20.52 7.88 -14.63
CA LEU A 456 -21.88 8.29 -15.04
C LEU A 456 -21.97 9.82 -15.21
N LYS A 457 -21.38 10.61 -14.29
CA LYS A 457 -21.32 12.07 -14.40
C LYS A 457 -20.53 12.51 -15.64
N LYS A 458 -19.40 11.84 -15.93
CA LYS A 458 -18.58 12.10 -17.13
C LYS A 458 -19.35 11.81 -18.40
N TYR A 459 -20.01 10.67 -18.48
CA TYR A 459 -20.83 10.28 -19.63
C TYR A 459 -22.01 11.23 -19.84
N HIS A 460 -22.71 11.63 -18.78
CA HIS A 460 -23.78 12.61 -18.85
C HIS A 460 -23.29 13.94 -19.44
N MET A 461 -22.17 14.46 -18.95
CA MET A 461 -21.57 15.69 -19.48
C MET A 461 -21.08 15.56 -20.92
N TYR A 462 -20.58 14.38 -21.31
CA TYR A 462 -20.22 14.09 -22.68
C TYR A 462 -21.46 14.15 -23.59
N ARG A 463 -22.54 13.49 -23.24
CA ARG A 463 -23.81 13.52 -23.97
C ARG A 463 -24.33 14.95 -24.18
N LEU A 464 -24.41 15.74 -23.13
CA LEU A 464 -24.86 17.15 -23.22
C LEU A 464 -24.00 17.98 -24.19
N ARG A 465 -22.68 17.73 -24.24
CA ARG A 465 -21.78 18.38 -25.20
C ARG A 465 -22.05 17.94 -26.63
N GLN A 466 -22.33 16.67 -26.87
CA GLN A 466 -22.68 16.16 -28.21
C GLN A 466 -24.02 16.71 -28.69
N GLU A 467 -25.03 16.77 -27.84
CA GLU A 467 -26.34 17.34 -28.14
C GLU A 467 -26.21 18.82 -28.53
N LYS A 468 -25.41 19.61 -27.78
CA LYS A 468 -25.15 21.03 -28.12
C LYS A 468 -24.38 21.15 -29.46
N LYS A 469 -23.41 20.30 -29.74
CA LYS A 469 -22.68 20.30 -31.01
C LYS A 469 -23.59 19.98 -32.18
N ASN A 470 -24.51 19.02 -32.02
CA ASN A 470 -25.44 18.62 -33.06
C ASN A 470 -26.46 19.72 -33.32
N ALA A 471 -26.99 20.38 -32.26
CA ALA A 471 -27.87 21.51 -32.39
C ALA A 471 -27.23 22.68 -33.14
N LEU A 472 -25.94 23.00 -32.88
CA LEU A 472 -25.19 24.03 -33.56
C LEU A 472 -24.88 23.71 -35.03
N LYS A 473 -24.86 22.42 -35.42
CA LYS A 473 -24.68 22.02 -36.82
C LYS A 473 -25.99 21.98 -37.62
N ALA A 474 -27.10 21.96 -36.94
CA ALA A 474 -28.45 21.93 -37.56
C ALA A 474 -29.03 23.35 -37.78
N CYS A 475 -28.42 24.38 -37.17
CA CYS A 475 -28.66 25.81 -37.46
C CYS A 475 -27.68 26.30 -38.52
#